data_ea687ddb4f838635c66272f1f7effa1d
#
_entry.id   ea687ddb4f838635c66272f1f7effa1d
#
_cell.length_a   1.000
_cell.length_b   1.000
_cell.length_c   1.000
_cell.angle_alpha   90.00
_cell.angle_beta   90.00
_cell.angle_gamma   90.00
#
_symmetry.space_group_name_H-M   'P 1'
#
loop_
_entity.id
_entity.type
_entity.pdbx_description
1 polymer ?
#
loop_
_entity_poly.entity_id
_entity_poly.type
_entity_poly.pdbx_seq_one_letter_code
_entity_poly.pdbx_strand_id
1 'polypeptide(L)'
;MFRPILRLWLLIFVPFAILPFTLLSGNVVPSTALWGHAVFHLIYLPILVVGWWALWRFVREPSNLALRVIAALILLCQTSGLLGHAGELVSVVQRGFFSAPHSIFSENPHLFFAHFGLWGIVASEVLLLILTATAAVQRLLRRPPSATVGQASTSA
;
A
#
# COMPACT_ATOMS: atom_id res chain seq x y z
N MET A 1 6.20 8.50 -16.21
CA MET A 1 6.26 7.19 -15.55
C MET A 1 6.49 7.26 -14.02
N PHE A 2 7.39 8.12 -13.49
CA PHE A 2 7.61 8.21 -12.02
C PHE A 2 6.47 8.84 -11.22
N ARG A 3 5.77 9.84 -11.76
CA ARG A 3 4.63 10.48 -11.06
C ARG A 3 3.54 9.51 -10.60
N PRO A 4 3.06 8.55 -11.43
CA PRO A 4 2.09 7.57 -10.95
C PRO A 4 2.68 6.64 -9.89
N ILE A 5 3.94 6.20 -9.99
CA ILE A 5 4.57 5.37 -8.97
C ILE A 5 4.72 6.13 -7.64
N LEU A 6 5.11 7.41 -7.68
CA LEU A 6 5.15 8.25 -6.49
C LEU A 6 3.77 8.38 -5.81
N ARG A 7 2.70 8.50 -6.60
CA ARG A 7 1.32 8.49 -6.06
C ARG A 7 0.99 7.16 -5.37
N LEU A 8 1.43 6.03 -5.92
CA LEU A 8 1.25 4.73 -5.27
C LEU A 8 1.99 4.67 -3.93
N TRP A 9 3.22 5.18 -3.84
CA TRP A 9 3.95 5.30 -2.57
C TRP A 9 3.20 6.13 -1.54
N LEU A 10 2.68 7.28 -1.94
CA LEU A 10 1.93 8.15 -1.04
C LEU A 10 0.60 7.54 -0.57
N LEU A 11 -0.06 6.72 -1.40
CA LEU A 11 -1.37 6.15 -1.08
C LEU A 11 -1.29 4.79 -0.39
N ILE A 12 -0.19 4.04 -0.58
CA ILE A 12 -0.05 2.68 -0.07
C ILE A 12 0.91 2.68 1.11
N PHE A 13 2.17 3.08 0.90
CA PHE A 13 3.21 2.99 1.92
C PHE A 13 3.04 4.00 3.05
N VAL A 14 2.84 5.28 2.74
CA VAL A 14 2.81 6.34 3.75
C VAL A 14 1.71 6.13 4.79
N PRO A 15 0.46 5.80 4.43
CA PRO A 15 -0.57 5.50 5.41
C PRO A 15 -0.25 4.28 6.26
N PHE A 16 0.28 3.21 5.67
CA PHE A 16 0.70 2.02 6.40
C PHE A 16 1.85 2.31 7.37
N ALA A 17 2.81 3.15 6.99
CA ALA A 17 3.93 3.50 7.85
C ALA A 17 3.53 4.43 9.02
N ILE A 18 2.52 5.28 8.85
CA ILE A 18 2.17 6.32 9.84
C ILE A 18 0.99 5.91 10.73
N LEU A 19 -0.11 5.44 10.16
CA LEU A 19 -1.37 5.26 10.90
C LEU A 19 -1.29 4.22 12.03
N PRO A 20 -0.64 3.04 11.86
CA PRO A 20 -0.49 2.11 12.96
C PRO A 20 0.29 2.70 14.15
N PHE A 21 1.36 3.43 13.88
CA PHE A 21 2.18 4.05 14.93
C PHE A 21 1.46 5.20 15.64
N THR A 22 0.59 5.92 14.94
CA THR A 22 -0.13 7.06 15.54
C THR A 22 -1.41 6.65 16.23
N LEU A 23 -2.14 5.69 15.69
CA LEU A 23 -3.48 5.32 16.17
C LEU A 23 -3.51 4.03 17.01
N LEU A 24 -2.58 3.09 16.77
CA LEU A 24 -2.52 1.83 17.50
C LEU A 24 -1.44 1.79 18.58
N SER A 25 -0.45 2.71 18.56
CA SER A 25 0.50 2.79 19.65
C SER A 25 -0.21 3.29 20.90
N GLY A 26 -0.21 2.51 21.97
CA GLY A 26 -0.91 2.77 23.23
C GLY A 26 -0.59 4.12 23.92
N ASN A 27 0.30 4.93 23.32
CA ASN A 27 0.64 6.26 23.78
C ASN A 27 -0.36 7.35 23.35
N VAL A 28 -1.18 7.10 22.33
CA VAL A 28 -2.13 8.09 21.81
C VAL A 28 -3.56 7.81 22.29
N VAL A 29 -3.85 6.55 22.64
CA VAL A 29 -5.18 6.13 23.07
C VAL A 29 -5.06 5.39 24.39
N PRO A 30 -5.82 5.78 25.44
CA PRO A 30 -5.82 5.06 26.70
C PRO A 30 -6.06 3.56 26.47
N SER A 31 -5.35 2.71 27.17
CA SER A 31 -5.34 1.24 27.03
C SER A 31 -6.70 0.55 27.17
N THR A 32 -7.72 1.28 27.59
CA THR A 32 -9.11 0.80 27.72
C THR A 32 -9.93 1.02 26.43
N ALA A 33 -9.39 1.69 25.43
CA ALA A 33 -10.19 2.17 24.31
C ALA A 33 -9.93 1.39 23.05
N LEU A 34 -10.71 0.35 22.81
CA LEU A 34 -10.86 -0.29 21.49
C LEU A 34 -11.38 0.64 20.40
N TRP A 35 -11.95 1.79 20.78
CA TRP A 35 -12.40 2.79 19.83
C TRP A 35 -11.27 3.29 18.92
N GLY A 36 -10.03 3.39 19.41
CA GLY A 36 -8.88 3.79 18.60
C GLY A 36 -8.59 2.80 17.47
N HIS A 37 -8.72 1.50 17.74
CA HIS A 37 -8.58 0.47 16.72
C HIS A 37 -9.69 0.55 15.67
N ALA A 38 -10.93 0.76 16.09
CA ALA A 38 -12.04 0.95 15.17
C ALA A 38 -11.90 2.23 14.34
N VAL A 39 -11.48 3.33 14.95
CA VAL A 39 -11.18 4.60 14.24
C VAL A 39 -10.05 4.42 13.24
N PHE A 40 -9.01 3.64 13.60
CA PHE A 40 -7.95 3.28 12.66
C PHE A 40 -8.53 2.65 11.38
N HIS A 41 -9.38 1.64 11.49
CA HIS A 41 -9.99 1.00 10.32
C HIS A 41 -10.91 1.96 9.54
N LEU A 42 -11.67 2.81 10.23
CA LEU A 42 -12.54 3.80 9.56
C LEU A 42 -11.74 4.81 8.73
N ILE A 43 -10.54 5.17 9.16
CA ILE A 43 -9.65 6.06 8.41
C ILE A 43 -8.88 5.31 7.33
N TYR A 44 -8.36 4.12 7.67
CA TYR A 44 -7.46 3.39 6.79
C TYR A 44 -8.17 2.73 5.62
N LEU A 45 -9.39 2.19 5.81
CA LEU A 45 -10.17 1.56 4.74
C LEU A 45 -10.45 2.48 3.55
N PRO A 46 -10.94 3.72 3.70
CA PRO A 46 -11.08 4.65 2.57
C PRO A 46 -9.77 4.90 1.84
N ILE A 47 -8.64 5.01 2.57
CA ILE A 47 -7.33 5.21 1.96
C ILE A 47 -6.92 3.97 1.15
N LEU A 48 -7.13 2.76 1.69
CA LEU A 48 -6.90 1.51 0.96
C LEU A 48 -7.74 1.42 -0.32
N VAL A 49 -9.00 1.84 -0.27
CA VAL A 49 -9.88 1.88 -1.47
C VAL A 49 -9.32 2.84 -2.53
N VAL A 50 -8.87 4.02 -2.13
CA VAL A 50 -8.25 4.99 -3.05
C VAL A 50 -6.95 4.44 -3.63
N GLY A 51 -6.10 3.83 -2.81
CA GLY A 51 -4.87 3.16 -3.24
C GLY A 51 -5.15 2.01 -4.21
N TRP A 52 -6.13 1.17 -3.89
CA TRP A 52 -6.60 0.08 -4.74
C TRP A 52 -7.08 0.60 -6.10
N TRP A 53 -7.88 1.65 -6.13
CA TRP A 53 -8.37 2.26 -7.36
C TRP A 53 -7.24 2.87 -8.19
N ALA A 54 -6.26 3.52 -7.56
CA ALA A 54 -5.08 4.04 -8.24
C ALA A 54 -4.26 2.92 -8.90
N LEU A 55 -4.07 1.78 -8.22
CA LEU A 55 -3.45 0.58 -8.78
C LEU A 55 -4.23 0.00 -9.95
N TRP A 56 -5.54 -0.11 -9.82
CA TRP A 56 -6.42 -0.58 -10.88
C TRP A 56 -6.27 0.26 -12.14
N ARG A 57 -6.24 1.58 -12.01
CA ARG A 57 -5.97 2.48 -13.14
C ARG A 57 -4.59 2.27 -13.73
N PHE A 58 -3.57 2.13 -12.89
CA PHE A 58 -2.19 1.88 -13.34
C PHE A 58 -2.07 0.58 -14.14
N VAL A 59 -2.73 -0.49 -13.71
CA VAL A 59 -2.76 -1.78 -14.45
C VAL A 59 -3.41 -1.64 -15.82
N ARG A 60 -4.40 -0.75 -15.96
CA ARG A 60 -5.13 -0.52 -17.21
C ARG A 60 -4.41 0.42 -18.20
N GLU A 61 -3.46 1.21 -17.72
CA GLU A 61 -2.69 2.10 -18.57
C GLU A 61 -1.76 1.29 -19.52
N PRO A 62 -1.58 1.75 -20.77
CA PRO A 62 -0.65 1.11 -21.71
C PRO A 62 0.79 1.28 -21.21
N SER A 63 1.31 0.28 -20.54
CA SER A 63 2.65 0.25 -19.97
C SER A 63 3.37 -1.06 -20.35
N ASN A 64 4.64 -1.18 -19.98
CA ASN A 64 5.39 -2.41 -20.13
C ASN A 64 4.71 -3.56 -19.37
N LEU A 65 4.67 -4.75 -20.00
CA LEU A 65 4.03 -5.95 -19.46
C LEU A 65 4.53 -6.27 -18.03
N ALA A 66 5.85 -6.20 -17.80
CA ALA A 66 6.42 -6.50 -16.49
C ALA A 66 5.88 -5.57 -15.40
N LEU A 67 5.78 -4.26 -15.67
CA LEU A 67 5.21 -3.30 -14.71
C LEU A 67 3.73 -3.57 -14.45
N ARG A 68 2.97 -3.97 -15.48
CA ARG A 68 1.54 -4.32 -15.33
C ARG A 68 1.36 -5.58 -14.49
N VAL A 69 2.18 -6.60 -14.71
CA VAL A 69 2.13 -7.84 -13.93
C VAL A 69 2.43 -7.56 -12.46
N ILE A 70 3.51 -6.81 -12.16
CA ILE A 70 3.85 -6.45 -10.79
C ILE A 70 2.72 -5.63 -10.15
N ALA A 71 2.18 -4.64 -10.86
CA ALA A 71 1.08 -3.82 -10.35
C ALA A 71 -0.20 -4.65 -10.12
N ALA A 72 -0.48 -5.65 -10.95
CA ALA A 72 -1.61 -6.57 -10.75
C ALA A 72 -1.41 -7.45 -9.50
N LEU A 73 -0.18 -7.89 -9.23
CA LEU A 73 0.14 -8.61 -7.99
C LEU A 73 -0.02 -7.71 -6.76
N ILE A 74 0.43 -6.43 -6.83
CA ILE A 74 0.18 -5.46 -5.77
C ILE A 74 -1.32 -5.28 -5.55
N LEU A 75 -2.11 -5.16 -6.62
CA LEU A 75 -3.56 -5.02 -6.54
C LEU A 75 -4.22 -6.21 -5.83
N LEU A 76 -3.77 -7.43 -6.11
CA LEU A 76 -4.23 -8.64 -5.44
C LEU A 76 -3.88 -8.60 -3.93
N CYS A 77 -2.65 -8.23 -3.59
CA CYS A 77 -2.21 -8.09 -2.21
C CYS A 77 -2.98 -6.98 -1.47
N GLN A 78 -3.24 -5.84 -2.12
CA GLN A 78 -4.07 -4.77 -1.55
C GLN A 78 -5.54 -5.19 -1.37
N THR A 79 -6.05 -6.08 -2.22
CA THR A 79 -7.39 -6.67 -2.03
C THR A 79 -7.43 -7.51 -0.75
N SER A 80 -6.40 -8.31 -0.48
CA SER A 80 -6.25 -9.02 0.78
C SER A 80 -6.21 -8.06 1.97
N GLY A 81 -5.43 -6.98 1.88
CA GLY A 81 -5.38 -5.92 2.89
C GLY A 81 -6.75 -5.31 3.16
N LEU A 82 -7.46 -4.92 2.10
CA LEU A 82 -8.79 -4.32 2.20
C LEU A 82 -9.80 -5.27 2.85
N LEU A 83 -9.85 -6.54 2.44
CA LEU A 83 -10.75 -7.54 3.00
C LEU A 83 -10.39 -7.86 4.46
N GLY A 84 -9.11 -7.93 4.79
CA GLY A 84 -8.64 -8.14 6.15
C GLY A 84 -9.11 -7.02 7.09
N HIS A 85 -8.79 -5.77 6.78
CA HIS A 85 -9.19 -4.64 7.62
C HIS A 85 -10.71 -4.43 7.66
N ALA A 86 -11.43 -4.73 6.59
CA ALA A 86 -12.90 -4.72 6.62
C ALA A 86 -13.45 -5.81 7.56
N GLY A 87 -12.88 -7.02 7.51
CA GLY A 87 -13.26 -8.12 8.40
C GLY A 87 -12.96 -7.83 9.88
N GLU A 88 -11.80 -7.21 10.17
CA GLU A 88 -11.48 -6.74 11.51
C GLU A 88 -12.50 -5.72 12.01
N LEU A 89 -12.81 -4.69 11.21
CA LEU A 89 -13.81 -3.68 11.56
C LEU A 89 -15.18 -4.31 11.85
N VAL A 90 -15.64 -5.23 10.99
CA VAL A 90 -16.90 -5.96 11.21
C VAL A 90 -16.86 -6.72 12.54
N SER A 91 -15.75 -7.39 12.84
CA SER A 91 -15.59 -8.13 14.10
C SER A 91 -15.67 -7.21 15.32
N VAL A 92 -15.05 -6.01 15.26
CA VAL A 92 -15.12 -5.01 16.33
C VAL A 92 -16.54 -4.45 16.49
N VAL A 93 -17.22 -4.16 15.38
CA VAL A 93 -18.61 -3.66 15.39
C VAL A 93 -19.56 -4.69 16.00
N GLN A 94 -19.44 -5.97 15.65
CA GLN A 94 -20.26 -7.06 16.19
C GLN A 94 -20.07 -7.25 17.69
N ARG A 95 -18.93 -6.87 18.24
CA ARG A 95 -18.62 -6.96 19.68
C ARG A 95 -18.92 -5.67 20.44
N GLY A 96 -19.61 -4.71 19.82
CA GLY A 96 -20.09 -3.47 20.49
C GLY A 96 -19.21 -2.26 20.29
N PHE A 97 -18.34 -2.25 19.27
CA PHE A 97 -17.48 -1.13 18.86
C PHE A 97 -16.68 -0.50 20.01
N PHE A 98 -17.30 0.41 20.80
CA PHE A 98 -16.67 1.08 21.94
C PHE A 98 -16.54 0.22 23.20
N SER A 99 -17.34 -0.82 23.31
CA SER A 99 -17.40 -1.73 24.48
C SER A 99 -16.80 -3.10 24.21
N ALA A 100 -16.23 -3.33 23.02
CA ALA A 100 -15.64 -4.60 22.68
C ALA A 100 -14.49 -4.95 23.65
N PRO A 101 -14.40 -6.18 24.15
CA PRO A 101 -13.38 -6.59 25.11
C PRO A 101 -12.01 -6.73 24.42
N HIS A 102 -10.92 -6.51 25.16
CA HIS A 102 -9.56 -6.69 24.64
C HIS A 102 -9.26 -8.10 24.14
N SER A 103 -9.96 -9.13 24.62
CA SER A 103 -9.82 -10.51 24.15
C SER A 103 -10.09 -10.68 22.65
N ILE A 104 -10.81 -9.74 22.03
CA ILE A 104 -11.12 -9.81 20.58
C ILE A 104 -9.85 -9.91 19.73
N PHE A 105 -8.73 -9.32 20.16
CA PHE A 105 -7.47 -9.36 19.42
C PHE A 105 -6.85 -10.76 19.31
N SER A 106 -7.19 -11.66 20.24
CA SER A 106 -6.73 -13.05 20.25
C SER A 106 -7.80 -14.05 19.78
N GLU A 107 -9.00 -13.57 19.47
CA GLU A 107 -10.13 -14.41 19.07
C GLU A 107 -10.31 -14.44 17.55
N ASN A 108 -10.75 -15.58 17.02
CA ASN A 108 -11.30 -15.65 15.68
C ASN A 108 -12.73 -15.07 15.66
N PRO A 109 -13.17 -14.41 14.59
CA PRO A 109 -12.48 -14.25 13.30
C PRO A 109 -11.51 -13.05 13.22
N HIS A 110 -11.44 -12.17 14.24
CA HIS A 110 -10.60 -10.95 14.22
C HIS A 110 -9.13 -11.29 13.93
N LEU A 111 -8.54 -12.24 14.68
CA LEU A 111 -7.15 -12.64 14.51
C LEU A 111 -6.83 -13.13 13.08
N PHE A 112 -7.75 -13.89 12.48
CA PHE A 112 -7.61 -14.33 11.09
C PHE A 112 -7.55 -13.14 10.12
N PHE A 113 -8.49 -12.21 10.24
CA PHE A 113 -8.55 -11.04 9.35
C PHE A 113 -7.36 -10.12 9.55
N ALA A 114 -6.89 -9.94 10.80
CA ALA A 114 -5.70 -9.16 11.11
C ALA A 114 -4.46 -9.70 10.39
N HIS A 115 -4.19 -11.00 10.50
CA HIS A 115 -3.07 -11.62 9.80
C HIS A 115 -3.23 -11.57 8.28
N PHE A 116 -4.42 -11.90 7.78
CA PHE A 116 -4.71 -11.89 6.35
C PHE A 116 -4.52 -10.50 5.74
N GLY A 117 -5.00 -9.46 6.42
CA GLY A 117 -4.83 -8.06 6.02
C GLY A 117 -3.37 -7.62 6.09
N LEU A 118 -2.72 -7.85 7.23
CA LEU A 118 -1.32 -7.45 7.45
C LEU A 118 -0.37 -8.04 6.41
N TRP A 119 -0.43 -9.34 6.17
CA TRP A 119 0.45 -9.98 5.20
C TRP A 119 0.17 -9.52 3.77
N GLY A 120 -1.08 -9.24 3.42
CA GLY A 120 -1.43 -8.62 2.14
C GLY A 120 -0.78 -7.24 1.97
N ILE A 121 -0.85 -6.39 3.00
CA ILE A 121 -0.22 -5.06 2.96
C ILE A 121 1.30 -5.19 2.88
N VAL A 122 1.94 -5.97 3.75
CA VAL A 122 3.41 -6.16 3.74
C VAL A 122 3.90 -6.68 2.37
N ALA A 123 3.21 -7.65 1.79
CA ALA A 123 3.54 -8.16 0.46
C ALA A 123 3.40 -7.07 -0.62
N SER A 124 2.38 -6.21 -0.52
CA SER A 124 2.20 -5.11 -1.46
C SER A 124 3.32 -4.08 -1.38
N GLU A 125 3.87 -3.81 -0.18
CA GLU A 125 5.01 -2.90 0.00
C GLU A 125 6.29 -3.43 -0.67
N VAL A 126 6.58 -4.72 -0.46
CA VAL A 126 7.73 -5.38 -1.11
C VAL A 126 7.58 -5.32 -2.63
N LEU A 127 6.40 -5.62 -3.14
CA LEU A 127 6.13 -5.55 -4.59
C LEU A 127 6.20 -4.12 -5.12
N LEU A 128 5.84 -3.11 -4.35
CA LEU A 128 5.95 -1.70 -4.73
C LEU A 128 7.42 -1.27 -4.86
N LEU A 129 8.31 -1.77 -4.00
CA LEU A 129 9.76 -1.62 -4.14
C LEU A 129 10.25 -2.25 -5.45
N ILE A 130 9.82 -3.48 -5.75
CA ILE A 130 10.17 -4.19 -6.99
C ILE A 130 9.66 -3.43 -8.22
N LEU A 131 8.43 -2.92 -8.19
CA LEU A 131 7.85 -2.08 -9.25
C LEU A 131 8.72 -0.85 -9.51
N THR A 132 9.14 -0.17 -8.45
CA THR A 132 9.97 1.03 -8.52
C THR A 132 11.34 0.74 -9.09
N ALA A 133 12.00 -0.32 -8.62
CA ALA A 133 13.30 -0.76 -9.12
C ALA A 133 13.22 -1.14 -10.62
N THR A 134 12.21 -1.92 -11.00
CA THR A 134 11.97 -2.30 -12.41
C THR A 134 11.77 -1.08 -13.29
N ALA A 135 10.98 -0.10 -12.85
CA ALA A 135 10.76 1.14 -13.60
C ALA A 135 12.05 1.99 -13.73
N ALA A 136 12.87 2.02 -12.68
CA ALA A 136 14.16 2.71 -12.71
C ALA A 136 15.14 2.06 -13.70
N VAL A 137 15.29 0.74 -13.66
CA VAL A 137 16.14 -0.01 -14.60
C VAL A 137 15.70 0.20 -16.04
N GLN A 138 14.40 0.08 -16.32
CA GLN A 138 13.89 0.32 -17.68
C GLN A 138 14.16 1.73 -18.18
N ARG A 139 14.16 2.74 -17.30
CA ARG A 139 14.49 4.11 -17.66
C ARG A 139 15.98 4.26 -18.00
N LEU A 140 16.86 3.61 -17.24
CA LEU A 140 18.29 3.64 -17.48
C LEU A 140 18.64 3.01 -18.83
N LEU A 141 18.02 1.85 -19.15
CA LEU A 141 18.25 1.12 -20.40
C LEU A 141 17.71 1.87 -21.64
N ARG A 142 16.73 2.75 -21.47
CA ARG A 142 16.15 3.56 -22.56
C ARG A 142 16.81 4.90 -22.79
N ARG A 143 17.84 5.27 -22.02
CA ARG A 143 18.60 6.50 -22.28
C ARG A 143 19.37 6.33 -23.59
N PRO A 144 19.19 7.23 -24.58
CA PRO A 144 20.02 7.20 -25.78
C PRO A 144 21.47 7.40 -25.37
N PRO A 145 22.43 6.75 -26.04
CA PRO A 145 23.84 7.03 -25.83
C PRO A 145 24.05 8.52 -26.00
N SER A 146 24.73 9.14 -25.03
CA SER A 146 25.07 10.57 -25.07
C SER A 146 25.73 10.83 -26.43
N ALA A 147 25.15 11.71 -27.25
CA ALA A 147 25.81 12.16 -28.46
C ALA A 147 27.16 12.64 -28.05
N THR A 148 28.21 11.94 -28.45
CA THR A 148 29.59 12.34 -28.25
C THR A 148 29.75 13.75 -28.88
N VAL A 149 29.89 14.73 -28.01
CA VAL A 149 30.33 16.09 -28.40
C VAL A 149 31.74 15.94 -28.99
N GLY A 150 31.80 15.78 -30.29
CA GLY A 150 33.07 15.48 -30.97
C GLY A 150 33.00 15.59 -32.48
N GLN A 151 32.37 16.65 -33.00
CA GLN A 151 32.74 17.16 -34.32
C GLN A 151 32.93 18.66 -34.22
N ALA A 152 34.08 19.06 -33.61
CA ALA A 152 34.66 20.32 -33.95
C ALA A 152 35.02 20.27 -35.42
N SER A 153 34.21 20.91 -36.25
CA SER A 153 34.51 21.16 -37.65
C SER A 153 35.77 22.03 -37.72
N THR A 154 36.89 21.41 -37.96
CA THR A 154 38.08 22.10 -38.53
C THR A 154 37.77 22.35 -39.99
N SER A 155 37.21 23.51 -40.27
CA SER A 155 37.25 24.14 -41.61
C SER A 155 38.18 25.35 -41.51
N ALA A 156 39.44 25.14 -41.97
CA ALA A 156 40.35 26.20 -42.35
C ALA A 156 40.11 26.57 -43.80
#